data_aa54fd6d98561e0835a3291e6eaf9bf1
#
_entry.id   aa54fd6d98561e0835a3291e6eaf9bf1
#
_cell.length_a   1.000
_cell.length_b   1.000
_cell.length_c   1.000
_cell.angle_alpha   90.00
_cell.angle_beta   90.00
_cell.angle_gamma   90.00
#
_symmetry.space_group_name_H-M   'P 1'
#
loop_
_entity.id
_entity.type
_entity.pdbx_description
1 polymer ?
#
loop_
_entity_poly.entity_id
_entity_poly.type
_entity_poly.pdbx_seq_one_letter_code
_entity_poly.pdbx_strand_id
1 'polypeptide(L)'
;MDSTVTVSVRDARASDSDRLWIESVYRNYLDDLAPLNTGIFPVLGEVGHREPDQITRWFSDSTAFVLAIVKNSKPVGFAMVARGTSQPGRPPVDFRMAEFFIARSQRRLGIGRTAVQLIFNRFAGRWEITEYLRNPAAVSFWRRVVALYTQGNYQERIVNGEVRQMFQSGTAPRR
;
A
#
# COMPACT_ATOMS: atom_id res chain seq x y z
N MET A 1 -18.05 24.98 -13.14
CA MET A 1 -16.58 24.87 -12.99
C MET A 1 -16.28 23.49 -12.46
N ASP A 2 -15.77 22.62 -13.31
CA ASP A 2 -15.33 21.31 -12.89
C ASP A 2 -14.14 21.48 -11.95
N SER A 3 -14.39 21.29 -10.66
CA SER A 3 -13.31 21.18 -9.68
C SER A 3 -12.57 19.88 -9.97
N THR A 4 -11.50 19.99 -10.72
CA THR A 4 -10.62 18.85 -11.00
C THR A 4 -10.14 18.27 -9.67
N VAL A 5 -10.61 17.06 -9.36
CA VAL A 5 -10.19 16.36 -8.15
C VAL A 5 -8.71 16.04 -8.27
N THR A 6 -7.90 16.65 -7.43
CA THR A 6 -6.45 16.42 -7.40
C THR A 6 -6.12 15.41 -6.31
N VAL A 7 -5.53 14.30 -6.72
CA VAL A 7 -4.96 13.28 -5.81
C VAL A 7 -3.46 13.39 -5.86
N SER A 8 -2.83 13.42 -4.71
CA SER A 8 -1.38 13.39 -4.56
C SER A 8 -0.96 12.47 -3.43
N VAL A 9 0.32 12.14 -3.42
CA VAL A 9 0.97 11.32 -2.38
C VAL A 9 2.19 12.07 -1.89
N ARG A 10 2.31 12.23 -0.57
CA ARG A 10 3.43 12.94 0.04
C ARG A 10 3.98 12.21 1.26
N ASP A 11 5.24 12.51 1.60
CA ASP A 11 5.88 11.95 2.79
C ASP A 11 5.19 12.47 4.05
N ALA A 12 4.57 11.58 4.81
CA ALA A 12 3.88 11.92 6.05
C ALA A 12 4.83 12.34 7.18
N ARG A 13 6.12 12.02 7.08
CA ARG A 13 7.13 12.45 8.04
C ARG A 13 7.46 13.93 7.92
N ALA A 14 7.19 14.53 6.78
CA ALA A 14 7.43 15.94 6.53
C ALA A 14 6.34 16.86 7.10
N SER A 15 5.26 16.31 7.66
CA SER A 15 4.12 17.08 8.15
C SER A 15 3.55 16.46 9.42
N ASP A 16 3.64 17.18 10.53
CA ASP A 16 3.07 16.75 11.81
C ASP A 16 1.55 16.56 11.72
N SER A 17 0.86 17.38 10.95
CA SER A 17 -0.59 17.25 10.75
C SER A 17 -0.96 15.97 10.00
N ASP A 18 -0.19 15.57 9.00
CA ASP A 18 -0.40 14.31 8.29
C ASP A 18 -0.14 13.12 9.21
N ARG A 19 0.94 13.18 9.99
CA ARG A 19 1.25 12.15 10.98
C ARG A 19 0.12 11.98 11.97
N LEU A 20 -0.34 13.06 12.59
CA LEU A 20 -1.44 13.03 13.55
C LEU A 20 -2.73 12.49 12.95
N TRP A 21 -3.02 12.87 11.71
CA TRP A 21 -4.19 12.35 10.99
C TRP A 21 -4.08 10.83 10.78
N ILE A 22 -2.94 10.33 10.31
CA ILE A 22 -2.69 8.91 10.11
C ILE A 22 -2.83 8.14 11.43
N GLU A 23 -2.22 8.63 12.50
CA GLU A 23 -2.33 8.02 13.82
C GLU A 23 -3.80 7.95 14.29
N SER A 24 -4.59 8.99 14.01
CA SER A 24 -6.01 9.03 14.39
C SER A 24 -6.88 8.02 13.63
N VAL A 25 -6.58 7.76 12.35
CA VAL A 25 -7.38 6.84 11.52
C VAL A 25 -6.85 5.41 11.53
N TYR A 26 -5.65 5.18 12.03
CA TYR A 26 -5.04 3.86 12.06
C TYR A 26 -5.88 2.85 12.84
N ARG A 27 -6.52 3.27 13.91
CA ARG A 27 -7.45 2.43 14.66
C ARG A 27 -8.63 1.99 13.80
N ASN A 28 -9.21 2.88 13.00
CA ASN A 28 -10.28 2.55 12.06
C ASN A 28 -9.82 1.52 11.02
N TYR A 29 -8.58 1.63 10.58
CA TYR A 29 -7.96 0.67 9.68
C TYR A 29 -7.86 -0.71 10.33
N LEU A 30 -7.41 -0.79 11.59
CA LEU A 30 -7.37 -2.05 12.34
C LEU A 30 -8.76 -2.65 12.53
N ASP A 31 -9.77 -1.83 12.81
CA ASP A 31 -11.16 -2.26 12.94
C ASP A 31 -11.71 -2.82 11.61
N ASP A 32 -11.32 -2.25 10.48
CA ASP A 32 -11.67 -2.78 9.15
C ASP A 32 -11.07 -4.17 8.89
N LEU A 33 -9.90 -4.45 9.45
CA LEU A 33 -9.23 -5.74 9.28
C LEU A 33 -9.68 -6.81 10.27
N ALA A 34 -10.13 -6.44 11.44
CA ALA A 34 -10.46 -7.35 12.52
C ALA A 34 -11.48 -8.44 12.11
N PRO A 35 -12.58 -8.14 11.38
CA PRO A 35 -13.55 -9.14 10.93
C PRO A 35 -12.96 -10.17 9.96
N LEU A 36 -11.86 -9.85 9.30
CA LEU A 36 -11.19 -10.71 8.33
C LEU A 36 -10.17 -11.63 8.98
N ASN A 37 -9.99 -11.53 10.30
CA ASN A 37 -8.97 -12.28 11.04
C ASN A 37 -7.58 -12.19 10.39
N THR A 38 -7.22 -11.00 9.92
CA THR A 38 -5.97 -10.71 9.24
C THR A 38 -4.95 -10.00 10.14
N GLY A 39 -5.06 -10.22 11.47
CA GLY A 39 -4.17 -9.63 12.46
C GLY A 39 -2.71 -10.11 12.40
N ILE A 40 -2.41 -11.06 11.52
CA ILE A 40 -1.06 -11.55 11.29
C ILE A 40 -0.51 -10.92 10.03
N PHE A 41 0.61 -10.25 10.14
CA PHE A 41 1.32 -9.62 9.04
C PHE A 41 2.49 -10.46 8.55
N PRO A 42 2.46 -10.94 7.31
CA PRO A 42 3.67 -11.49 6.68
C PRO A 42 4.59 -10.40 6.11
N VAL A 43 4.21 -9.14 6.23
CA VAL A 43 4.96 -8.03 5.67
C VAL A 43 6.22 -7.80 6.48
N LEU A 44 7.35 -7.53 5.85
CA LEU A 44 8.67 -7.38 6.44
C LEU A 44 9.25 -8.68 7.05
N GLY A 45 8.68 -9.85 6.75
CA GLY A 45 9.12 -11.11 7.31
C GLY A 45 8.77 -11.30 8.79
N GLU A 46 8.01 -10.39 9.36
CA GLU A 46 7.50 -10.49 10.72
C GLU A 46 6.11 -11.12 10.71
N VAL A 47 5.94 -12.17 11.50
CA VAL A 47 4.64 -12.75 11.82
C VAL A 47 4.24 -12.15 13.17
N GLY A 48 3.32 -11.20 13.16
CA GLY A 48 2.90 -10.52 14.38
C GLY A 48 1.49 -9.94 14.26
N HIS A 49 0.91 -9.63 15.40
CA HIS A 49 -0.35 -8.91 15.46
C HIS A 49 -0.14 -7.44 15.16
N ARG A 50 -1.09 -6.82 14.47
CA ARG A 50 -1.16 -5.37 14.33
C ARG A 50 -1.63 -4.77 15.63
N GLU A 51 -0.73 -4.10 16.31
CA GLU A 51 -1.03 -3.37 17.54
C GLU A 51 -1.29 -1.89 17.22
N PRO A 52 -2.11 -1.18 18.01
CA PRO A 52 -2.36 0.24 17.80
C PRO A 52 -1.11 1.12 17.82
N ASP A 53 -0.07 0.71 18.54
CA ASP A 53 1.22 1.41 18.59
C ASP A 53 2.17 1.05 17.44
N GLN A 54 1.82 0.11 16.60
CA GLN A 54 2.60 -0.27 15.41
C GLN A 54 2.89 0.94 14.51
N ILE A 55 1.94 1.85 14.41
CA ILE A 55 2.09 3.07 13.60
C ILE A 55 3.27 3.93 14.06
N THR A 56 3.52 4.01 15.35
CA THR A 56 4.67 4.75 15.89
C THR A 56 5.99 4.12 15.44
N ARG A 57 6.06 2.80 15.40
CA ARG A 57 7.23 2.06 14.88
C ARG A 57 7.48 2.36 13.41
N TRP A 58 6.42 2.42 12.60
CA TRP A 58 6.53 2.76 11.18
C TRP A 58 7.13 4.14 10.94
N PHE A 59 6.73 5.13 11.75
CA PHE A 59 7.30 6.47 11.66
C PHE A 59 8.77 6.53 12.08
N SER A 60 9.22 5.61 12.90
CA SER A 60 10.61 5.51 13.38
C SER A 60 11.49 4.64 12.50
N ASP A 61 10.91 3.78 11.66
CA ASP A 61 11.64 2.83 10.83
C ASP A 61 12.21 3.52 9.58
N SER A 62 13.53 3.63 9.53
CA SER A 62 14.23 4.24 8.38
C SER A 62 14.18 3.40 7.09
N THR A 63 13.77 2.14 7.18
CA THR A 63 13.65 1.23 6.02
C THR A 63 12.25 1.26 5.40
N ALA A 64 11.31 1.96 6.02
CA ALA A 64 9.94 2.11 5.56
C ALA A 64 9.64 3.57 5.17
N PHE A 65 8.68 3.72 4.28
CA PHE A 65 8.15 5.01 3.83
C PHE A 65 6.69 5.12 4.23
N VAL A 66 6.36 6.13 5.02
CA VAL A 66 4.98 6.41 5.43
C VAL A 66 4.46 7.57 4.58
N LEU A 67 3.40 7.32 3.83
CA LEU A 67 2.87 8.24 2.84
C LEU A 67 1.45 8.65 3.21
N ALA A 68 1.16 9.94 3.11
CA ALA A 68 -0.20 10.45 3.13
C ALA A 68 -0.77 10.49 1.71
N ILE A 69 -1.97 9.98 1.55
CA ILE A 69 -2.76 10.09 0.32
C ILE A 69 -3.69 11.28 0.50
N VAL A 70 -3.58 12.24 -0.40
CA VAL A 70 -4.18 13.56 -0.26
C VAL A 70 -5.13 13.83 -1.42
N LYS A 71 -6.32 14.32 -1.10
CA LYS A 71 -7.32 14.81 -2.06
C LYS A 71 -7.61 16.26 -1.75
N ASN A 72 -7.43 17.14 -2.73
CA ASN A 72 -7.68 18.57 -2.58
C ASN A 72 -7.03 19.13 -1.30
N SER A 73 -5.76 18.84 -1.09
CA SER A 73 -4.95 19.28 0.06
C SER A 73 -5.29 18.68 1.43
N LYS A 74 -6.26 17.76 1.50
CA LYS A 74 -6.63 17.07 2.74
C LYS A 74 -6.24 15.59 2.70
N PRO A 75 -5.67 15.03 3.78
CA PRO A 75 -5.39 13.62 3.82
C PRO A 75 -6.69 12.81 3.83
N VAL A 76 -6.74 11.78 3.00
CA VAL A 76 -7.89 10.88 2.84
C VAL A 76 -7.52 9.41 2.94
N GLY A 77 -6.23 9.11 3.06
CA GLY A 77 -5.70 7.77 3.18
C GLY A 77 -4.23 7.78 3.52
N PHE A 78 -3.68 6.61 3.69
CA PHE A 78 -2.24 6.42 3.88
C PHE A 78 -1.75 5.14 3.21
N ALA A 79 -0.46 5.09 2.98
CA ALA A 79 0.25 3.90 2.54
C ALA A 79 1.58 3.77 3.29
N MET A 80 2.00 2.54 3.51
CA MET A 80 3.33 2.23 4.02
C MET A 80 4.03 1.34 3.02
N VAL A 81 5.14 1.83 2.50
CA VAL A 81 6.00 1.10 1.57
C VAL A 81 7.22 0.62 2.33
N ALA A 82 7.44 -0.68 2.30
CA ALA A 82 8.62 -1.30 2.91
C ALA A 82 9.63 -1.67 1.83
N ARG A 83 10.91 -1.60 2.16
CA ARG A 83 11.94 -2.19 1.33
C ARG A 83 11.82 -3.70 1.33
N GLY A 84 12.02 -4.30 0.17
CA GLY A 84 12.06 -5.74 0.02
C GLY A 84 13.31 -6.33 0.66
N THR A 85 13.21 -7.60 0.99
CA THR A 85 14.36 -8.38 1.48
C THR A 85 14.79 -9.38 0.41
N SER A 86 16.08 -9.56 0.27
CA SER A 86 16.64 -10.62 -0.55
C SER A 86 16.56 -11.94 0.22
N GLN A 87 15.92 -12.95 -0.38
CA GLN A 87 15.84 -14.29 0.18
C GLN A 87 16.43 -15.30 -0.81
N PRO A 88 17.25 -16.27 -0.32
CA PRO A 88 17.78 -17.33 -1.18
C PRO A 88 16.67 -18.07 -1.92
N GLY A 89 16.84 -18.28 -3.22
CA GLY A 89 15.87 -19.03 -4.05
C GLY A 89 14.62 -18.25 -4.46
N ARG A 90 14.53 -16.95 -4.16
CA ARG A 90 13.44 -16.07 -4.59
C ARG A 90 13.97 -14.93 -5.46
N PRO A 91 13.18 -14.45 -6.44
CA PRO A 91 13.53 -13.22 -7.15
C PRO A 91 13.69 -12.06 -6.17
N PRO A 92 14.66 -11.16 -6.39
CA PRO A 92 14.81 -9.99 -5.54
C PRO A 92 13.59 -9.09 -5.64
N VAL A 93 13.18 -8.50 -4.52
CA VAL A 93 12.09 -7.54 -4.40
C VAL A 93 12.66 -6.26 -3.81
N ASP A 94 12.39 -5.12 -4.46
CA ASP A 94 12.85 -3.82 -3.98
C ASP A 94 11.85 -3.20 -3.01
N PHE A 95 10.55 -3.36 -3.29
CA PHE A 95 9.47 -2.74 -2.52
C PHE A 95 8.29 -3.68 -2.29
N ARG A 96 7.66 -3.48 -1.14
CA ARG A 96 6.39 -4.11 -0.76
C ARG A 96 5.40 -3.07 -0.27
N MET A 97 4.13 -3.26 -0.59
CA MET A 97 3.07 -2.48 0.04
C MET A 97 2.73 -3.11 1.39
N ALA A 98 3.22 -2.49 2.46
CA ALA A 98 3.00 -2.99 3.81
C ALA A 98 1.59 -2.69 4.31
N GLU A 99 1.11 -1.47 4.07
CA GLU A 99 -0.21 -0.99 4.46
C GLU A 99 -0.77 -0.09 3.36
N PHE A 100 -2.09 -0.17 3.17
CA PHE A 100 -2.81 0.72 2.26
C PHE A 100 -4.22 0.94 2.77
N PHE A 101 -4.61 2.19 2.94
CA PHE A 101 -5.91 2.56 3.49
C PHE A 101 -6.45 3.81 2.82
N ILE A 102 -7.72 3.76 2.46
CA ILE A 102 -8.53 4.93 2.06
C ILE A 102 -9.69 5.03 3.04
N ALA A 103 -9.91 6.22 3.60
CA ALA A 103 -11.03 6.48 4.50
C ALA A 103 -12.37 6.08 3.86
N ARG A 104 -13.25 5.46 4.63
CA ARG A 104 -14.52 4.89 4.10
C ARG A 104 -15.33 5.85 3.27
N SER A 105 -15.45 7.11 3.70
CA SER A 105 -16.17 8.15 3.00
C SER A 105 -15.56 8.53 1.65
N GLN A 106 -14.31 8.15 1.40
CA GLN A 106 -13.54 8.48 0.21
C GLN A 106 -13.32 7.29 -0.73
N ARG A 107 -13.90 6.13 -0.41
CA ARG A 107 -13.78 4.92 -1.21
C ARG A 107 -14.68 4.98 -2.44
N ARG A 108 -14.36 4.16 -3.46
CA ARG A 108 -15.09 4.02 -4.73
C ARG A 108 -15.14 5.31 -5.58
N LEU A 109 -14.23 6.25 -5.33
CA LEU A 109 -14.08 7.49 -6.09
C LEU A 109 -12.83 7.47 -7.00
N GLY A 110 -12.18 6.32 -7.15
CA GLY A 110 -10.96 6.18 -7.95
C GLY A 110 -9.69 6.68 -7.26
N ILE A 111 -9.78 7.19 -6.04
CA ILE A 111 -8.63 7.74 -5.28
C ILE A 111 -7.57 6.68 -5.04
N GLY A 112 -7.97 5.49 -4.61
CA GLY A 112 -7.05 4.38 -4.35
C GLY A 112 -6.25 3.99 -5.58
N ARG A 113 -6.88 3.88 -6.73
CA ARG A 113 -6.21 3.56 -8.00
C ARG A 113 -5.19 4.63 -8.38
N THR A 114 -5.57 5.89 -8.32
CA THR A 114 -4.67 7.01 -8.63
C THR A 114 -3.49 7.05 -7.67
N ALA A 115 -3.74 6.90 -6.37
CA ALA A 115 -2.68 6.87 -5.36
C ALA A 115 -1.69 5.73 -5.60
N VAL A 116 -2.15 4.53 -5.91
CA VAL A 116 -1.29 3.37 -6.20
C VAL A 116 -0.40 3.64 -7.41
N GLN A 117 -0.93 4.22 -8.49
CA GLN A 117 -0.14 4.59 -9.67
C GLN A 117 0.97 5.58 -9.33
N LEU A 118 0.66 6.61 -8.52
CA LEU A 118 1.64 7.59 -8.05
C LEU A 118 2.73 6.94 -7.19
N ILE A 119 2.36 6.02 -6.32
CA ILE A 119 3.30 5.29 -5.47
C ILE A 119 4.22 4.41 -6.32
N PHE A 120 3.69 3.62 -7.23
CA PHE A 120 4.50 2.77 -8.09
C PHE A 120 5.46 3.56 -8.98
N ASN A 121 5.06 4.74 -9.45
CA ASN A 121 5.93 5.64 -10.21
C ASN A 121 7.02 6.26 -9.34
N ARG A 122 6.70 6.59 -8.09
CA ARG A 122 7.64 7.19 -7.14
C ARG A 122 8.73 6.21 -6.70
N PHE A 123 8.36 4.95 -6.52
CA PHE A 123 9.27 3.88 -6.08
C PHE A 123 9.50 2.90 -7.22
N ALA A 124 10.32 3.33 -8.19
CA ALA A 124 10.65 2.50 -9.34
C ALA A 124 11.50 1.29 -8.95
N GLY A 125 11.06 0.11 -9.34
CA GLY A 125 11.75 -1.14 -9.02
C GLY A 125 10.84 -2.36 -9.09
N ARG A 126 11.30 -3.44 -8.50
CA ARG A 126 10.56 -4.70 -8.41
C ARG A 126 9.66 -4.69 -7.19
N TRP A 127 8.36 -4.86 -7.44
CA TRP A 127 7.32 -4.87 -6.43
C TRP A 127 6.78 -6.26 -6.16
N GLU A 128 6.43 -6.49 -4.91
CA GLU A 128 5.56 -7.59 -4.49
C GLU A 128 4.38 -7.01 -3.70
N ILE A 129 3.17 -7.33 -4.17
CA ILE A 129 1.93 -7.05 -3.46
C ILE A 129 1.40 -8.37 -2.92
N THR A 130 1.03 -8.38 -1.65
CA THR A 130 0.50 -9.56 -0.99
C THR A 130 -0.82 -9.25 -0.32
N GLU A 131 -1.83 -10.06 -0.58
CA GLU A 131 -3.12 -10.00 0.10
C GLU A 131 -3.62 -11.40 0.45
N TYR A 132 -4.48 -11.49 1.46
CA TYR A 132 -5.08 -12.76 1.86
C TYR A 132 -6.30 -13.11 1.02
N LEU A 133 -6.44 -14.38 0.63
CA LEU A 133 -7.66 -14.89 -0.02
C LEU A 133 -8.92 -14.62 0.82
N ARG A 134 -8.78 -14.57 2.16
CA ARG A 134 -9.87 -14.22 3.08
C ARG A 134 -10.35 -12.78 2.96
N ASN A 135 -9.61 -11.94 2.26
CA ASN A 135 -10.00 -10.57 1.97
C ASN A 135 -10.26 -10.41 0.46
N PRO A 136 -11.41 -10.88 -0.05
CA PRO A 136 -11.69 -10.87 -1.48
C PRO A 136 -11.78 -9.45 -2.06
N ALA A 137 -12.15 -8.47 -1.25
CA ALA A 137 -12.17 -7.06 -1.68
C ALA A 137 -10.75 -6.55 -1.98
N ALA A 138 -9.78 -6.87 -1.14
CA ALA A 138 -8.38 -6.54 -1.38
C ALA A 138 -7.82 -7.27 -2.59
N VAL A 139 -8.09 -8.57 -2.73
CA VAL A 139 -7.66 -9.36 -3.90
C VAL A 139 -8.20 -8.73 -5.18
N SER A 140 -9.48 -8.41 -5.24
CA SER A 140 -10.11 -7.78 -6.40
C SER A 140 -9.51 -6.41 -6.71
N PHE A 141 -9.29 -5.60 -5.69
CA PHE A 141 -8.68 -4.27 -5.85
C PHE A 141 -7.25 -4.37 -6.41
N TRP A 142 -6.39 -5.15 -5.78
CA TRP A 142 -4.99 -5.25 -6.18
C TRP A 142 -4.80 -5.89 -7.55
N ARG A 143 -5.55 -6.94 -7.87
CA ARG A 143 -5.56 -7.52 -9.21
C ARG A 143 -5.88 -6.48 -10.28
N ARG A 144 -6.91 -5.67 -10.05
CA ARG A 144 -7.33 -4.64 -11.00
C ARG A 144 -6.27 -3.54 -11.16
N VAL A 145 -5.77 -2.98 -10.07
CA VAL A 145 -4.83 -1.86 -10.15
C VAL A 145 -3.47 -2.30 -10.68
N VAL A 146 -2.98 -3.48 -10.31
CA VAL A 146 -1.74 -4.04 -10.84
C VAL A 146 -1.88 -4.34 -12.33
N ALA A 147 -2.96 -4.99 -12.76
CA ALA A 147 -3.21 -5.28 -14.16
C ALA A 147 -3.28 -4.00 -15.02
N LEU A 148 -3.96 -2.97 -14.54
CA LEU A 148 -4.05 -1.70 -15.23
C LEU A 148 -2.68 -0.99 -15.32
N TYR A 149 -1.94 -0.94 -14.22
CA TYR A 149 -0.65 -0.28 -14.19
C TYR A 149 0.38 -0.97 -15.09
N THR A 150 0.43 -2.29 -15.05
CA THR A 150 1.39 -3.10 -15.80
C THR A 150 0.94 -3.48 -17.21
N GLN A 151 -0.30 -3.12 -17.59
CA GLN A 151 -0.94 -3.58 -18.83
C GLN A 151 -0.94 -5.13 -18.94
N GLY A 152 -1.17 -5.80 -17.81
CA GLY A 152 -1.20 -7.25 -17.68
C GLY A 152 0.19 -7.90 -17.56
N ASN A 153 1.26 -7.13 -17.56
CA ASN A 153 2.63 -7.67 -17.47
C ASN A 153 3.05 -7.84 -16.01
N TYR A 154 2.47 -8.81 -15.34
CA TYR A 154 2.80 -9.18 -13.96
C TYR A 154 2.64 -10.69 -13.77
N GLN A 155 3.22 -11.20 -12.70
CA GLN A 155 3.07 -12.59 -12.29
C GLN A 155 2.25 -12.67 -11.01
N GLU A 156 1.39 -13.66 -10.91
CA GLU A 156 0.62 -13.94 -9.72
C GLU A 156 0.84 -15.38 -9.27
N ARG A 157 0.98 -15.55 -7.96
CA ARG A 157 1.04 -16.86 -7.31
C ARG A 157 0.13 -16.88 -6.11
N ILE A 158 -0.41 -18.05 -5.80
CA ILE A 158 -1.17 -18.29 -4.56
C ILE A 158 -0.34 -19.27 -3.74
N VAL A 159 0.04 -18.84 -2.54
CA VAL A 159 0.88 -19.63 -1.62
C VAL A 159 0.32 -19.49 -0.21
N ASN A 160 -0.04 -20.60 0.41
CA ASN A 160 -0.52 -20.64 1.81
C ASN A 160 -1.67 -19.65 2.11
N GLY A 161 -2.64 -19.52 1.19
CA GLY A 161 -3.78 -18.62 1.36
C GLY A 161 -3.48 -17.14 1.09
N GLU A 162 -2.31 -16.84 0.59
CA GLU A 162 -1.90 -15.50 0.14
C GLU A 162 -1.84 -15.44 -1.37
N VAL A 163 -2.36 -14.36 -1.92
CA VAL A 163 -2.17 -13.97 -3.31
C VAL A 163 -0.97 -13.02 -3.39
N ARG A 164 -0.02 -13.31 -4.25
CA ARG A 164 1.18 -12.49 -4.45
C ARG A 164 1.28 -12.06 -5.90
N GLN A 165 1.26 -10.75 -6.14
CA GLN A 165 1.53 -10.18 -7.45
C GLN A 165 2.96 -9.61 -7.47
N MET A 166 3.71 -9.92 -8.52
CA MET A 166 5.08 -9.44 -8.72
C MET A 166 5.18 -8.76 -10.08
N PHE A 167 5.78 -7.58 -10.10
CA PHE A 167 5.94 -6.78 -11.32
C PHE A 167 7.08 -5.77 -11.19
N GLN A 168 7.44 -5.17 -12.32
CA GLN A 168 8.42 -4.08 -12.40
C GLN A 168 7.68 -2.75 -12.58
N SER A 169 8.00 -1.73 -11.76
CA SER A 169 7.51 -0.37 -11.93
C SER A 169 8.60 0.56 -12.47
N GLY A 170 8.19 1.73 -13.00
CA GLY A 170 9.12 2.75 -13.44
C GLY A 170 9.99 2.33 -14.63
N THR A 171 9.51 1.45 -15.49
CA THR A 171 10.19 1.12 -16.74
C THR A 171 10.30 2.39 -17.59
N ALA A 172 11.54 2.68 -18.03
CA ALA A 172 11.81 3.78 -18.91
C ALA A 172 10.88 3.75 -20.14
N PRO A 173 10.45 4.91 -20.67
CA PRO A 173 9.67 4.92 -21.88
C PRO A 173 10.41 4.14 -22.96
N ARG A 174 9.74 3.18 -23.58
CA ARG A 174 10.28 2.49 -24.74
C ARG A 174 10.57 3.56 -25.80
N ARG A 175 11.84 3.67 -26.19
CA ARG A 175 12.27 4.52 -27.31
C ARG A 175 11.67 3.99 -28.60
#